data_5f36088581947cebc625c07315eda71e
#
_entry.id   5f36088581947cebc625c07315eda71e
#
_cell.length_a   1.000
_cell.length_b   1.000
_cell.length_c   1.000
_cell.angle_alpha   90.00
_cell.angle_beta   90.00
_cell.angle_gamma   90.00
#
_symmetry.space_group_name_H-M   'P 1'
#
loop_
_entity.id
_entity.type
_entity.pdbx_description
1 polymer ?
#
loop_
_entity_poly.entity_id
_entity_poly.type
_entity_poly.pdbx_seq_one_letter_code
_entity_poly.pdbx_strand_id
1 'polypeptide(L)'
;MKRAIEESFPIVEINRLAVPERNAFKPIYQMHKWFARRASSVFRAILLASMKPAGTDIMEEFYKDHTHDPDTNGVKILDPFMGGGTTVIEALRLGCHVTGIDLNPVAWFIVKTEAEPVVIDDLKAAFNRLEDRKTASGRPLKEELLSHYRTECPCCGAGAEVADIIYTFWVKSAICTNSKCGKEVPLFSDYMISQKAPSTRFIPDYICQHCKKEFDLDIEPASLIAEGSLTINSTKDASGELRSNKRWALLDPASYRVTCPWCSKENDVIDTSSHKKEKKKVPLTVLLCPHCWSVWQYRGTLPENVNCPACKKEYDPGKGNIPSKGDFLCLSCGSKDKIISSIRRQPKERLLPVRPYALEGYCPSCAGVTVENIFGDKVRVKGKVSHACNIRNNNGKFFKRISPPDLKRYQEAEKRWEEEKETLPYPKSEIPIGEKTKSGLIAHHYLYWHQMFNPRQLLCLSTLLKAIDEEGDQVLKEMLLSGFYSTVESNNMFCRYTISGGNKSQGIFSRHD
;
A
#
# COMPACT_ATOMS: atom_id res chain seq x y z
N MET A 1 23.64 5.76 47.70
CA MET A 1 24.57 6.18 46.61
C MET A 1 23.73 6.89 45.55
N LYS A 2 24.14 8.07 45.11
CA LYS A 2 23.42 8.80 44.05
C LYS A 2 23.56 8.07 42.70
N ARG A 3 22.56 8.19 41.84
CA ARG A 3 22.53 7.61 40.50
C ARG A 3 22.83 8.70 39.46
N ALA A 4 23.28 8.28 38.28
CA ALA A 4 23.62 9.22 37.19
C ALA A 4 22.46 10.12 36.81
N ILE A 5 21.21 9.60 36.79
CA ILE A 5 19.99 10.35 36.47
C ILE A 5 19.73 11.52 37.45
N GLU A 6 20.25 11.46 38.67
CA GLU A 6 20.06 12.51 39.70
C GLU A 6 21.06 13.67 39.59
N GLU A 7 22.13 13.51 38.80
CA GLU A 7 23.16 14.53 38.60
C GLU A 7 23.21 15.10 37.21
N SER A 8 23.31 14.22 36.20
CA SER A 8 23.44 14.66 34.82
C SER A 8 22.79 13.65 33.89
N PHE A 9 21.90 14.10 33.05
CA PHE A 9 21.30 13.30 32.00
C PHE A 9 21.51 13.96 30.63
N PRO A 10 22.08 13.27 29.63
CA PRO A 10 22.44 13.86 28.32
C PRO A 10 21.23 14.05 27.43
N ILE A 11 20.32 14.97 27.78
CA ILE A 11 19.03 15.19 27.11
C ILE A 11 19.20 15.50 25.61
N VAL A 12 20.17 16.34 25.27
CA VAL A 12 20.37 16.82 23.90
C VAL A 12 20.85 15.69 23.00
N GLU A 13 21.82 14.92 23.46
CA GLU A 13 22.43 13.80 22.76
C GLU A 13 21.39 12.67 22.53
N ILE A 14 20.66 12.34 23.59
CA ILE A 14 19.62 11.31 23.52
C ILE A 14 18.46 11.74 22.59
N ASN A 15 18.06 13.00 22.61
CA ASN A 15 17.06 13.50 21.67
C ASN A 15 17.52 13.40 20.22
N ARG A 16 18.80 13.64 19.92
CA ARG A 16 19.36 13.41 18.58
C ARG A 16 19.23 11.96 18.13
N LEU A 17 19.44 11.00 19.03
CA LEU A 17 19.25 9.57 18.76
C LEU A 17 17.76 9.20 18.60
N ALA A 18 16.87 9.88 19.31
CA ALA A 18 15.43 9.60 19.25
C ALA A 18 14.74 10.13 17.96
N VAL A 19 15.28 11.21 17.36
CA VAL A 19 14.68 11.82 16.16
C VAL A 19 14.52 10.84 14.99
N PRO A 20 15.50 10.03 14.59
CA PRO A 20 15.34 9.03 13.53
C PRO A 20 14.28 7.96 13.87
N GLU A 21 14.12 7.58 15.13
CA GLU A 21 13.17 6.55 15.57
C GLU A 21 11.70 6.97 15.34
N ARG A 22 11.41 8.28 15.20
CA ARG A 22 10.06 8.76 14.86
C ARG A 22 9.57 8.26 13.48
N ASN A 23 10.51 8.04 12.56
CA ASN A 23 10.20 7.63 11.17
C ASN A 23 10.61 6.19 10.87
N ALA A 24 11.53 5.61 11.65
CA ALA A 24 12.06 4.27 11.45
C ALA A 24 12.34 3.59 12.80
N PHE A 25 11.34 2.91 13.34
CA PHE A 25 11.52 2.08 14.53
C PHE A 25 12.53 0.95 14.28
N LYS A 26 13.19 0.50 15.35
CA LYS A 26 14.00 -0.74 15.31
C LYS A 26 13.11 -1.92 14.84
N PRO A 27 13.69 -2.92 14.12
CA PRO A 27 12.92 -4.04 13.56
C PRO A 27 11.99 -4.75 14.56
N ILE A 28 12.44 -4.98 15.79
CA ILE A 28 11.63 -5.60 16.84
C ILE A 28 10.32 -4.85 17.11
N TYR A 29 10.34 -3.54 17.07
CA TYR A 29 9.16 -2.70 17.29
C TYR A 29 8.28 -2.54 16.05
N GLN A 30 8.65 -3.17 14.93
CA GLN A 30 7.85 -3.22 13.71
C GLN A 30 6.98 -4.48 13.61
N MET A 31 7.15 -5.45 14.53
CA MET A 31 6.36 -6.69 14.54
C MET A 31 4.86 -6.41 14.66
N HIS A 32 4.51 -5.44 15.47
CA HIS A 32 3.13 -4.97 15.59
C HIS A 32 3.07 -3.45 15.80
N LYS A 33 2.09 -2.79 15.20
CA LYS A 33 1.87 -1.37 15.39
C LYS A 33 1.27 -1.07 16.76
N TRP A 34 1.91 -0.16 17.50
CA TRP A 34 1.40 0.39 18.76
C TRP A 34 1.42 1.91 18.71
N PHE A 35 0.28 2.57 18.98
CA PHE A 35 0.11 4.02 18.75
C PHE A 35 1.00 4.90 19.59
N ALA A 36 1.17 4.56 20.85
CA ALA A 36 1.90 5.37 21.83
C ALA A 36 3.32 4.84 22.08
N ARG A 37 3.92 4.13 21.12
CA ARG A 37 5.27 3.60 21.27
C ARG A 37 6.28 4.73 21.47
N ARG A 38 7.09 4.59 22.48
CA ARG A 38 8.14 5.56 22.84
C ARG A 38 9.43 5.23 22.12
N ALA A 39 10.32 6.25 21.99
CA ALA A 39 11.64 6.06 21.42
C ALA A 39 12.49 5.16 22.34
N SER A 40 13.02 4.08 21.79
CA SER A 40 13.76 3.09 22.57
C SER A 40 15.09 3.63 23.11
N SER A 41 15.74 4.53 22.37
CA SER A 41 16.97 5.22 22.82
C SER A 41 16.75 6.01 24.10
N VAL A 42 15.60 6.68 24.22
CA VAL A 42 15.26 7.44 25.44
C VAL A 42 15.14 6.51 26.64
N PHE A 43 14.38 5.40 26.49
CA PHE A 43 14.17 4.46 27.59
C PHE A 43 15.45 3.71 27.96
N ARG A 44 16.27 3.31 26.98
CA ARG A 44 17.59 2.73 27.26
C ARG A 44 18.47 3.67 28.10
N ALA A 45 18.53 4.96 27.73
CA ALA A 45 19.31 5.95 28.47
C ALA A 45 18.78 6.18 29.88
N ILE A 46 17.45 6.28 30.06
CA ILE A 46 16.81 6.42 31.38
C ILE A 46 17.13 5.21 32.26
N LEU A 47 17.01 4.00 31.74
CA LEU A 47 17.32 2.78 32.49
C LEU A 47 18.79 2.76 32.93
N LEU A 48 19.73 3.02 32.02
CA LEU A 48 21.15 3.10 32.32
C LEU A 48 21.42 4.15 33.40
N ALA A 49 20.94 5.37 33.22
CA ALA A 49 21.16 6.47 34.16
C ALA A 49 20.53 6.21 35.55
N SER A 50 19.43 5.42 35.60
CA SER A 50 18.79 5.05 36.85
C SER A 50 19.53 3.94 37.61
N MET A 51 20.33 3.13 36.92
CA MET A 51 21.08 2.03 37.52
C MET A 51 22.54 2.35 37.78
N LYS A 52 23.20 3.10 36.90
CA LYS A 52 24.59 3.48 37.02
C LYS A 52 24.85 4.52 38.13
N PRO A 53 26.01 4.47 38.80
CA PRO A 53 26.37 5.46 39.81
C PRO A 53 26.53 6.88 39.23
N ALA A 54 26.37 7.87 40.08
CA ALA A 54 26.62 9.27 39.74
C ALA A 54 28.04 9.49 39.17
N GLY A 55 28.14 10.38 38.18
CA GLY A 55 29.39 10.64 37.45
C GLY A 55 29.66 9.71 36.26
N THR A 56 28.82 8.69 36.03
CA THR A 56 28.95 7.83 34.84
C THR A 56 28.53 8.58 33.56
N ASP A 57 29.36 8.53 32.52
CA ASP A 57 28.98 9.03 31.19
C ASP A 57 28.00 8.07 30.53
N ILE A 58 26.74 8.47 30.50
CA ILE A 58 25.66 7.64 29.92
C ILE A 58 25.80 7.47 28.41
N MET A 59 26.40 8.42 27.70
CA MET A 59 26.60 8.29 26.27
C MET A 59 27.71 7.28 25.93
N GLU A 60 28.74 7.19 26.74
CA GLU A 60 29.77 6.15 26.62
C GLU A 60 29.19 4.75 26.90
N GLU A 61 28.36 4.63 27.94
CA GLU A 61 27.71 3.38 28.32
C GLU A 61 26.60 2.93 27.32
N PHE A 62 26.01 3.87 26.59
CA PHE A 62 24.79 3.63 25.79
C PHE A 62 24.91 2.48 24.80
N TYR A 63 26.09 2.29 24.17
CA TYR A 63 26.33 1.27 23.15
C TYR A 63 27.02 0.01 23.66
N LYS A 64 27.43 -0.02 24.94
CA LYS A 64 28.06 -1.19 25.54
C LYS A 64 27.07 -2.34 25.74
N ASP A 65 27.58 -3.55 25.79
CA ASP A 65 26.85 -4.72 26.25
C ASP A 65 26.83 -4.73 27.80
N HIS A 66 25.65 -4.74 28.36
CA HIS A 66 25.42 -4.72 29.80
C HIS A 66 24.89 -6.04 30.37
N THR A 67 24.81 -7.09 29.58
CA THR A 67 24.22 -8.39 30.01
C THR A 67 24.96 -9.02 31.17
N HIS A 68 26.23 -8.69 31.39
CA HIS A 68 27.07 -9.17 32.50
C HIS A 68 27.55 -8.05 33.43
N ASP A 69 27.02 -6.85 33.27
CA ASP A 69 27.39 -5.67 34.07
C ASP A 69 26.74 -5.75 35.46
N PRO A 70 27.52 -5.67 36.56
CA PRO A 70 27.00 -5.82 37.92
C PRO A 70 25.98 -4.74 38.32
N ASP A 71 26.00 -3.58 37.67
CA ASP A 71 25.05 -2.48 37.96
C ASP A 71 23.69 -2.70 37.30
N THR A 72 23.60 -3.53 36.25
CA THR A 72 22.38 -3.73 35.47
C THR A 72 21.87 -5.18 35.49
N ASN A 73 22.78 -6.15 35.44
CA ASN A 73 22.43 -7.58 35.38
C ASN A 73 21.64 -8.00 36.62
N GLY A 74 20.46 -8.59 36.43
CA GLY A 74 19.60 -9.08 37.48
C GLY A 74 18.83 -7.98 38.24
N VAL A 75 19.01 -6.70 37.90
CA VAL A 75 18.20 -5.62 38.49
C VAL A 75 16.74 -5.83 38.15
N LYS A 76 15.86 -5.73 39.15
CA LYS A 76 14.42 -5.90 38.97
C LYS A 76 13.77 -4.61 38.54
N ILE A 77 13.11 -4.63 37.40
CA ILE A 77 12.36 -3.51 36.81
C ILE A 77 10.88 -3.84 36.80
N LEU A 78 10.04 -2.90 37.22
CA LEU A 78 8.59 -2.97 37.10
C LEU A 78 8.11 -1.87 36.14
N ASP A 79 7.40 -2.27 35.08
CA ASP A 79 6.63 -1.35 34.21
C ASP A 79 5.14 -1.66 34.35
N PRO A 80 4.38 -0.88 35.14
CA PRO A 80 2.96 -1.15 35.41
C PRO A 80 2.04 -0.71 34.27
N PHE A 81 2.56 -0.06 33.22
CA PHE A 81 1.83 0.44 32.06
C PHE A 81 2.66 0.23 30.79
N MET A 82 3.09 -1.00 30.53
CA MET A 82 4.12 -1.34 29.55
C MET A 82 3.77 -0.98 28.11
N GLY A 83 2.47 -0.87 27.75
CA GLY A 83 2.02 -0.55 26.39
C GLY A 83 2.66 -1.44 25.35
N GLY A 84 3.35 -0.87 24.38
CA GLY A 84 4.10 -1.61 23.36
C GLY A 84 5.47 -2.11 23.82
N GLY A 85 5.77 -2.14 25.11
CA GLY A 85 6.92 -2.86 25.69
C GLY A 85 8.29 -2.21 25.55
N THR A 86 8.37 -0.93 25.19
CA THR A 86 9.68 -0.27 25.00
C THR A 86 10.59 -0.40 26.22
N THR A 87 10.07 -0.14 27.43
CA THR A 87 10.82 -0.31 28.70
C THR A 87 11.23 -1.77 28.91
N VAL A 88 10.28 -2.70 28.70
CA VAL A 88 10.51 -4.13 28.90
C VAL A 88 11.66 -4.62 28.01
N ILE A 89 11.59 -4.35 26.73
CA ILE A 89 12.59 -4.82 25.75
C ILE A 89 13.97 -4.18 26.02
N GLU A 90 14.03 -2.88 26.28
CA GLU A 90 15.33 -2.23 26.55
C GLU A 90 15.92 -2.68 27.89
N ALA A 91 15.10 -2.95 28.91
CA ALA A 91 15.58 -3.50 30.18
C ALA A 91 16.10 -4.95 30.05
N LEU A 92 15.39 -5.81 29.31
CA LEU A 92 15.88 -7.18 28.99
C LEU A 92 17.23 -7.13 28.26
N ARG A 93 17.40 -6.20 27.33
CA ARG A 93 18.66 -6.01 26.58
C ARG A 93 19.80 -5.49 27.46
N LEU A 94 19.51 -5.00 28.66
CA LEU A 94 20.49 -4.59 29.67
C LEU A 94 20.75 -5.69 30.71
N GLY A 95 20.16 -6.88 30.54
CA GLY A 95 20.31 -8.01 31.48
C GLY A 95 19.41 -7.91 32.74
N CYS A 96 18.42 -7.01 32.74
CA CYS A 96 17.51 -6.86 33.87
C CYS A 96 16.44 -7.96 33.92
N HIS A 97 15.90 -8.22 35.11
CA HIS A 97 14.66 -8.96 35.31
C HIS A 97 13.47 -8.01 35.26
N VAL A 98 12.52 -8.24 34.33
CA VAL A 98 11.45 -7.28 34.09
C VAL A 98 10.09 -7.89 34.39
N THR A 99 9.25 -7.13 35.08
CA THR A 99 7.81 -7.40 35.20
C THR A 99 7.05 -6.29 34.47
N GLY A 100 6.37 -6.64 33.39
CA GLY A 100 5.51 -5.73 32.63
C GLY A 100 4.05 -6.01 32.90
N ILE A 101 3.23 -4.98 33.10
CA ILE A 101 1.77 -5.08 33.30
C ILE A 101 1.09 -4.13 32.34
N ASP A 102 -0.01 -4.57 31.73
CA ASP A 102 -0.92 -3.70 30.98
C ASP A 102 -2.36 -4.21 31.09
N LEU A 103 -3.30 -3.29 31.06
CA LEU A 103 -4.73 -3.64 31.05
C LEU A 103 -5.18 -4.19 29.70
N ASN A 104 -4.48 -3.81 28.62
CA ASN A 104 -4.82 -4.22 27.27
C ASN A 104 -4.17 -5.58 26.93
N PRO A 105 -4.96 -6.63 26.68
CA PRO A 105 -4.41 -7.97 26.36
C PRO A 105 -3.58 -7.98 25.07
N VAL A 106 -3.84 -7.06 24.13
CA VAL A 106 -3.03 -6.91 22.92
C VAL A 106 -1.64 -6.40 23.26
N ALA A 107 -1.51 -5.44 24.19
CA ALA A 107 -0.21 -4.98 24.68
C ALA A 107 0.58 -6.14 25.28
N TRP A 108 -0.05 -6.94 26.15
CA TRP A 108 0.56 -8.12 26.73
C TRP A 108 1.06 -9.11 25.68
N PHE A 109 0.23 -9.40 24.68
CA PHE A 109 0.60 -10.33 23.61
C PHE A 109 1.78 -9.81 22.76
N ILE A 110 1.77 -8.52 22.39
CA ILE A 110 2.86 -7.89 21.65
C ILE A 110 4.18 -8.02 22.42
N VAL A 111 4.18 -7.61 23.69
CA VAL A 111 5.40 -7.60 24.51
C VAL A 111 5.90 -9.02 24.75
N LYS A 112 5.00 -9.98 24.99
CA LYS A 112 5.35 -11.39 25.11
C LYS A 112 6.08 -11.88 23.85
N THR A 113 5.52 -11.65 22.66
CA THR A 113 6.13 -12.11 21.40
C THR A 113 7.41 -11.36 21.04
N GLU A 114 7.51 -10.07 21.39
CA GLU A 114 8.76 -9.29 21.19
C GLU A 114 9.89 -9.77 22.13
N ALA A 115 9.55 -10.26 23.33
CA ALA A 115 10.52 -10.72 24.33
C ALA A 115 10.88 -12.22 24.20
N GLU A 116 10.06 -13.00 23.52
CA GLU A 116 10.24 -14.44 23.40
C GLU A 116 11.41 -14.81 22.49
N PRO A 117 12.41 -15.56 22.96
CA PRO A 117 13.48 -16.05 22.10
C PRO A 117 12.94 -17.11 21.13
N VAL A 118 13.24 -16.93 19.83
CA VAL A 118 12.87 -17.88 18.79
C VAL A 118 14.06 -18.20 17.89
N VAL A 119 14.21 -19.48 17.53
CA VAL A 119 15.18 -19.92 16.54
C VAL A 119 14.61 -19.57 15.15
N ILE A 120 15.32 -18.75 14.41
CA ILE A 120 14.84 -18.24 13.12
C ILE A 120 14.58 -19.37 12.11
N ASP A 121 15.39 -20.43 12.12
CA ASP A 121 15.22 -21.55 11.17
C ASP A 121 13.98 -22.39 11.52
N ASP A 122 13.64 -22.52 12.79
CA ASP A 122 12.39 -23.18 13.23
C ASP A 122 11.18 -22.36 12.80
N LEU A 123 11.26 -21.03 12.93
CA LEU A 123 10.19 -20.14 12.46
C LEU A 123 10.02 -20.21 10.93
N LYS A 124 11.11 -20.24 10.16
CA LYS A 124 11.06 -20.45 8.71
C LYS A 124 10.45 -21.81 8.35
N ALA A 125 10.84 -22.86 9.06
CA ALA A 125 10.29 -24.19 8.86
C ALA A 125 8.78 -24.23 9.17
N ALA A 126 8.34 -23.59 10.25
CA ALA A 126 6.92 -23.44 10.59
C ALA A 126 6.14 -22.67 9.49
N PHE A 127 6.72 -21.59 8.98
CA PHE A 127 6.11 -20.83 7.89
C PHE A 127 5.98 -21.67 6.61
N ASN A 128 6.99 -22.44 6.23
CA ASN A 128 6.93 -23.35 5.08
C ASN A 128 5.86 -24.43 5.29
N ARG A 129 5.81 -25.05 6.48
CA ARG A 129 4.73 -26.01 6.82
C ARG A 129 3.35 -25.38 6.69
N LEU A 130 3.19 -24.11 7.12
CA LEU A 130 1.94 -23.37 7.01
C LEU A 130 1.56 -23.15 5.53
N GLU A 131 2.49 -22.72 4.67
CA GLU A 131 2.25 -22.54 3.24
C GLU A 131 1.80 -23.83 2.53
N ASP A 132 2.42 -24.96 2.87
CA ASP A 132 2.20 -26.28 2.25
C ASP A 132 1.02 -27.06 2.87
N ARG A 133 0.47 -26.59 3.99
CA ARG A 133 -0.65 -27.23 4.69
C ARG A 133 -1.84 -27.40 3.76
N LYS A 134 -2.38 -28.60 3.69
CA LYS A 134 -3.54 -28.89 2.87
C LYS A 134 -4.82 -28.29 3.45
N THR A 135 -5.52 -27.53 2.65
CA THR A 135 -6.86 -27.00 2.96
C THR A 135 -7.93 -28.05 2.73
N ALA A 136 -9.17 -27.76 3.09
CA ALA A 136 -10.32 -28.64 2.81
C ALA A 136 -10.50 -28.95 1.31
N SER A 137 -10.02 -28.08 0.43
CA SER A 137 -10.02 -28.33 -1.02
C SER A 137 -8.89 -29.27 -1.49
N GLY A 138 -7.99 -29.71 -0.60
CA GLY A 138 -6.82 -30.53 -0.93
C GLY A 138 -5.63 -29.76 -1.51
N ARG A 139 -5.78 -28.46 -1.75
CA ARG A 139 -4.70 -27.58 -2.23
C ARG A 139 -3.82 -27.09 -1.09
N PRO A 140 -2.53 -26.79 -1.33
CA PRO A 140 -1.72 -26.07 -0.35
C PRO A 140 -2.36 -24.72 0.02
N LEU A 141 -2.24 -24.32 1.28
CA LEU A 141 -2.82 -23.06 1.79
C LEU A 141 -2.41 -21.85 0.97
N LYS A 142 -1.13 -21.75 0.62
CA LYS A 142 -0.63 -20.67 -0.22
C LYS A 142 -1.34 -20.59 -1.57
N GLU A 143 -1.48 -21.70 -2.25
CA GLU A 143 -2.18 -21.77 -3.56
C GLU A 143 -3.66 -21.46 -3.43
N GLU A 144 -4.29 -21.97 -2.38
CA GLU A 144 -5.68 -21.71 -2.06
C GLU A 144 -5.94 -20.22 -1.89
N LEU A 145 -5.18 -19.56 -1.01
CA LEU A 145 -5.33 -18.12 -0.74
C LEU A 145 -5.04 -17.28 -1.99
N LEU A 146 -3.97 -17.58 -2.71
CA LEU A 146 -3.60 -16.85 -3.93
C LEU A 146 -4.64 -17.01 -5.04
N SER A 147 -5.32 -18.18 -5.13
CA SER A 147 -6.32 -18.42 -6.17
C SER A 147 -7.46 -17.40 -6.16
N HIS A 148 -7.80 -16.86 -4.99
CA HIS A 148 -8.82 -15.80 -4.83
C HIS A 148 -8.35 -14.42 -5.30
N TYR A 149 -7.04 -14.23 -5.51
CA TYR A 149 -6.42 -12.96 -5.89
C TYR A 149 -5.70 -13.02 -7.25
N ARG A 150 -6.06 -13.98 -8.12
CA ARG A 150 -5.56 -14.05 -9.49
C ARG A 150 -6.34 -13.15 -10.42
N THR A 151 -5.69 -12.68 -11.49
CA THR A 151 -6.29 -11.84 -12.51
C THR A 151 -5.58 -11.98 -13.85
N GLU A 152 -6.23 -11.55 -14.92
CA GLU A 152 -5.64 -11.48 -16.24
C GLU A 152 -4.68 -10.29 -16.35
N CYS A 153 -3.52 -10.52 -16.93
CA CYS A 153 -2.59 -9.45 -17.26
C CYS A 153 -3.02 -8.77 -18.58
N PRO A 154 -3.29 -7.47 -18.59
CA PRO A 154 -3.65 -6.78 -19.83
C PRO A 154 -2.50 -6.67 -20.83
N CYS A 155 -1.27 -6.98 -20.39
CA CYS A 155 -0.06 -6.82 -21.21
C CYS A 155 0.33 -8.07 -21.97
N CYS A 156 0.37 -9.22 -21.32
CA CYS A 156 0.83 -10.45 -21.98
C CYS A 156 -0.27 -11.22 -22.67
N GLY A 157 -1.53 -10.78 -22.60
CA GLY A 157 -2.66 -11.43 -23.26
C GLY A 157 -2.89 -12.89 -22.85
N ALA A 158 -2.11 -13.38 -21.90
CA ALA A 158 -2.28 -14.71 -21.34
C ALA A 158 -3.56 -14.71 -20.52
N GLY A 159 -4.37 -15.73 -20.69
CA GLY A 159 -5.67 -15.88 -20.05
C GLY A 159 -5.63 -15.70 -18.53
N ALA A 160 -6.77 -15.79 -17.91
CA ALA A 160 -6.95 -15.69 -16.47
C ALA A 160 -5.85 -16.47 -15.73
N GLU A 161 -5.25 -15.83 -14.68
CA GLU A 161 -4.40 -16.51 -13.69
C GLU A 161 -2.88 -16.29 -13.78
N VAL A 162 -2.41 -15.42 -14.66
CA VAL A 162 -0.96 -15.17 -14.80
C VAL A 162 -0.47 -14.04 -13.87
N ALA A 163 -1.38 -13.24 -13.36
CA ALA A 163 -1.07 -12.07 -12.53
C ALA A 163 -1.79 -12.12 -11.18
N ASP A 164 -1.17 -11.49 -10.19
CA ASP A 164 -1.72 -11.35 -8.85
C ASP A 164 -2.38 -9.99 -8.67
N ILE A 165 -3.50 -9.95 -7.95
CA ILE A 165 -4.12 -8.70 -7.49
C ILE A 165 -3.37 -8.21 -6.26
N ILE A 166 -2.80 -6.99 -6.33
CA ILE A 166 -2.17 -6.33 -5.19
C ILE A 166 -3.22 -5.56 -4.38
N TYR A 167 -4.02 -4.74 -5.08
CA TYR A 167 -5.11 -3.95 -4.48
C TYR A 167 -6.36 -4.02 -5.33
N THR A 168 -7.51 -4.13 -4.68
CA THR A 168 -8.82 -3.92 -5.32
C THR A 168 -9.40 -2.62 -4.81
N PHE A 169 -9.79 -1.74 -5.72
CA PHE A 169 -10.40 -0.44 -5.41
C PHE A 169 -11.91 -0.58 -5.38
N TRP A 170 -12.48 -0.17 -4.25
CA TRP A 170 -13.90 -0.27 -3.98
C TRP A 170 -14.55 1.11 -3.89
N VAL A 171 -15.77 1.22 -4.40
CA VAL A 171 -16.58 2.43 -4.22
C VAL A 171 -17.84 2.09 -3.43
N LYS A 172 -18.16 2.91 -2.44
CA LYS A 172 -19.46 2.88 -1.76
C LYS A 172 -20.48 3.61 -2.61
N SER A 173 -21.73 3.16 -2.57
CA SER A 173 -22.82 3.79 -3.28
C SER A 173 -23.90 4.26 -2.31
N ALA A 174 -24.39 5.49 -2.48
CA ALA A 174 -25.60 5.96 -1.84
C ALA A 174 -26.81 5.59 -2.69
N ILE A 175 -27.98 5.47 -2.06
CA ILE A 175 -29.25 5.40 -2.77
C ILE A 175 -29.80 6.81 -2.89
N CYS A 176 -30.12 7.23 -4.10
CA CYS A 176 -30.70 8.55 -4.34
C CYS A 176 -31.98 8.73 -3.53
N THR A 177 -32.07 9.81 -2.75
CA THR A 177 -33.17 10.05 -1.84
C THR A 177 -34.40 10.68 -2.52
N ASN A 178 -34.24 11.10 -3.78
CA ASN A 178 -35.36 11.52 -4.62
C ASN A 178 -36.27 10.32 -4.92
N SER A 179 -37.50 10.33 -4.45
CA SER A 179 -38.48 9.26 -4.58
C SER A 179 -38.77 8.85 -6.04
N LYS A 180 -38.62 9.79 -6.97
CA LYS A 180 -38.79 9.54 -8.41
C LYS A 180 -37.55 8.92 -9.06
N CYS A 181 -36.42 8.87 -8.38
CA CYS A 181 -35.16 8.36 -8.92
C CYS A 181 -34.76 7.03 -8.29
N GLY A 182 -34.51 6.98 -6.98
CA GLY A 182 -34.15 5.78 -6.22
C GLY A 182 -32.90 5.02 -6.69
N LYS A 183 -32.13 5.58 -7.63
CA LYS A 183 -30.97 4.88 -8.23
C LYS A 183 -29.79 4.83 -7.27
N GLU A 184 -29.00 3.78 -7.41
CA GLU A 184 -27.69 3.66 -6.77
C GLU A 184 -26.70 4.63 -7.40
N VAL A 185 -26.02 5.41 -6.56
CA VAL A 185 -25.09 6.48 -6.94
C VAL A 185 -23.71 6.16 -6.33
N PRO A 186 -22.74 5.72 -7.12
CA PRO A 186 -21.38 5.54 -6.64
C PRO A 186 -20.75 6.87 -6.19
N LEU A 187 -20.08 6.85 -5.06
CA LEU A 187 -19.57 8.03 -4.37
C LEU A 187 -18.09 8.24 -4.66
N PHE A 188 -17.79 9.20 -5.53
CA PHE A 188 -16.42 9.58 -5.86
C PHE A 188 -16.14 11.02 -5.44
N SER A 189 -15.06 11.27 -4.70
CA SER A 189 -14.52 12.61 -4.46
C SER A 189 -13.85 13.17 -5.70
N ASP A 190 -13.13 12.30 -6.39
CA ASP A 190 -12.39 12.55 -7.62
C ASP A 190 -12.29 11.23 -8.41
N TYR A 191 -11.75 11.29 -9.61
CA TYR A 191 -11.57 10.13 -10.48
C TYR A 191 -10.10 9.73 -10.66
N MET A 192 -9.25 10.10 -9.71
CA MET A 192 -7.84 9.72 -9.68
C MET A 192 -7.65 8.47 -8.81
N ILE A 193 -7.10 7.40 -9.38
CA ILE A 193 -6.82 6.16 -8.64
C ILE A 193 -5.44 6.22 -8.00
N SER A 194 -4.45 6.71 -8.75
CA SER A 194 -3.04 6.68 -8.36
C SER A 194 -2.26 7.78 -9.06
N GLN A 195 -1.30 8.37 -8.36
CA GLN A 195 -0.37 9.33 -8.95
C GLN A 195 1.05 9.03 -8.49
N LYS A 196 1.97 8.95 -9.44
CA LYS A 196 3.42 8.80 -9.23
C LYS A 196 4.15 9.85 -10.03
N ALA A 197 5.33 10.22 -9.59
CA ALA A 197 6.25 11.05 -10.38
C ALA A 197 7.59 10.32 -10.54
N PRO A 198 7.64 9.28 -11.41
CA PRO A 198 8.89 8.58 -11.67
C PRO A 198 9.93 9.53 -12.27
N SER A 199 11.18 9.30 -11.89
CA SER A 199 12.29 10.04 -12.52
C SER A 199 12.51 9.50 -13.93
N THR A 200 12.41 10.36 -14.90
CA THR A 200 12.67 10.07 -16.31
C THR A 200 13.98 10.71 -16.72
N ARG A 201 14.80 10.02 -17.53
CA ARG A 201 15.95 10.61 -18.20
C ARG A 201 15.51 11.19 -19.53
N PHE A 202 16.07 12.33 -19.91
CA PHE A 202 15.77 12.97 -21.18
C PHE A 202 16.98 13.72 -21.72
N ILE A 203 16.99 13.94 -23.02
CA ILE A 203 17.93 14.80 -23.70
C ILE A 203 17.24 16.12 -23.94
N PRO A 204 17.70 17.22 -23.32
CA PRO A 204 17.15 18.54 -23.60
C PRO A 204 17.57 19.02 -24.99
N ASP A 205 16.74 19.87 -25.57
CA ASP A 205 17.08 20.64 -26.76
C ASP A 205 17.45 19.83 -28.01
N TYR A 206 16.82 18.65 -28.19
CA TYR A 206 17.00 17.85 -29.37
C TYR A 206 16.44 18.57 -30.61
N ILE A 207 17.23 18.69 -31.66
CA ILE A 207 16.85 19.45 -32.87
C ILE A 207 16.23 18.52 -33.89
N CYS A 208 15.02 18.82 -34.34
CA CYS A 208 14.38 18.10 -35.43
C CYS A 208 15.19 18.18 -36.73
N GLN A 209 15.47 17.05 -37.34
CA GLN A 209 16.20 16.96 -38.61
C GLN A 209 15.46 17.64 -39.75
N HIS A 210 14.12 17.72 -39.69
CA HIS A 210 13.26 18.26 -40.74
C HIS A 210 12.86 19.72 -40.54
N CYS A 211 12.28 20.08 -39.39
CA CYS A 211 11.76 21.42 -39.16
C CYS A 211 12.70 22.33 -38.34
N LYS A 212 13.84 21.78 -37.89
CA LYS A 212 14.88 22.48 -37.11
C LYS A 212 14.40 23.09 -35.78
N LYS A 213 13.21 22.75 -35.34
CA LYS A 213 12.70 23.16 -34.02
C LYS A 213 13.21 22.21 -32.92
N GLU A 214 13.45 22.78 -31.76
CA GLU A 214 13.92 22.06 -30.59
C GLU A 214 12.77 21.44 -29.78
N PHE A 215 13.01 20.28 -29.21
CA PHE A 215 12.11 19.61 -28.27
C PHE A 215 12.90 18.76 -27.27
N ASP A 216 12.30 18.42 -26.12
CA ASP A 216 12.91 17.54 -25.15
C ASP A 216 12.64 16.08 -25.54
N LEU A 217 13.71 15.29 -25.72
CA LEU A 217 13.62 13.87 -26.06
C LEU A 217 13.62 13.03 -24.80
N ASP A 218 12.50 12.38 -24.51
CA ASP A 218 12.36 11.50 -23.34
C ASP A 218 12.94 10.12 -23.64
N ILE A 219 14.00 9.78 -22.93
CA ILE A 219 14.60 8.45 -22.92
C ILE A 219 14.05 7.70 -21.74
N GLU A 220 12.99 6.93 -21.92
CA GLU A 220 12.36 6.20 -20.85
C GLU A 220 13.12 4.88 -20.56
N PRO A 221 13.85 4.77 -19.44
CA PRO A 221 14.72 3.63 -19.22
C PRO A 221 13.99 2.31 -19.05
N ALA A 222 12.74 2.35 -18.70
CA ALA A 222 12.06 1.17 -18.21
C ALA A 222 10.97 0.62 -19.11
N SER A 223 10.65 1.30 -20.15
CA SER A 223 9.71 0.85 -21.18
C SER A 223 10.41 0.40 -22.44
N LEU A 224 11.74 0.46 -22.46
CA LEU A 224 12.56 -0.02 -23.54
C LEU A 224 12.47 -1.53 -23.62
N ILE A 225 11.85 -1.99 -24.64
CA ILE A 225 11.54 -3.38 -24.84
C ILE A 225 12.30 -3.88 -26.04
N ALA A 226 12.97 -4.98 -25.86
CA ALA A 226 13.85 -5.56 -26.86
C ALA A 226 13.13 -6.06 -28.12
N GLU A 227 11.82 -6.22 -28.11
CA GLU A 227 11.10 -6.79 -29.26
C GLU A 227 9.82 -6.02 -29.56
N GLY A 228 9.85 -5.29 -30.65
CA GLY A 228 8.66 -4.77 -31.34
C GLY A 228 8.13 -3.44 -30.80
N SER A 229 7.96 -2.59 -31.71
CA SER A 229 7.32 -1.28 -31.68
C SER A 229 6.28 -1.08 -30.58
N LEU A 230 6.65 -0.43 -29.51
CA LEU A 230 5.73 0.39 -28.76
C LEU A 230 5.59 1.72 -29.53
N THR A 231 4.68 1.74 -30.46
CA THR A 231 4.27 3.00 -31.07
C THR A 231 3.54 3.80 -30.01
N ILE A 232 4.29 4.69 -29.35
CA ILE A 232 3.71 5.59 -28.37
C ILE A 232 3.14 6.75 -29.15
N ASN A 233 1.88 6.66 -29.50
CA ASN A 233 1.09 7.76 -30.04
C ASN A 233 0.86 8.88 -29.00
N SER A 234 1.86 9.19 -28.18
CA SER A 234 1.69 10.07 -27.04
C SER A 234 2.50 11.34 -27.11
N THR A 235 3.03 11.69 -28.25
CA THR A 235 3.76 12.95 -28.41
C THR A 235 2.91 14.18 -28.11
N LYS A 236 1.60 14.09 -28.23
CA LYS A 236 0.68 15.18 -27.89
C LYS A 236 0.31 15.25 -26.42
N ASP A 237 0.36 14.11 -25.71
CA ASP A 237 -0.19 13.98 -24.35
C ASP A 237 0.89 13.67 -23.32
N ALA A 238 2.11 13.34 -23.76
CA ALA A 238 3.16 12.87 -22.85
C ALA A 238 3.58 13.92 -21.83
N SER A 239 3.27 15.16 -22.06
CA SER A 239 3.63 16.18 -21.12
C SER A 239 2.60 17.25 -20.95
N GLY A 240 1.80 17.60 -21.92
CA GLY A 240 1.03 18.85 -21.81
C GLY A 240 1.89 20.03 -21.27
N GLU A 241 3.04 19.67 -20.69
CA GLU A 241 3.96 20.57 -20.03
C GLU A 241 4.96 21.09 -21.01
N LEU A 242 4.76 22.34 -21.36
CA LEU A 242 5.75 23.11 -22.13
C LEU A 242 6.87 23.49 -21.17
N ARG A 243 8.03 22.91 -21.35
CA ARG A 243 9.24 23.45 -20.75
C ARG A 243 9.69 24.63 -21.63
N SER A 244 9.50 25.84 -21.14
CA SER A 244 9.88 27.05 -21.87
C SER A 244 9.49 27.03 -23.37
N ASN A 245 8.23 26.70 -23.69
CA ASN A 245 7.68 26.52 -25.04
C ASN A 245 8.21 25.30 -25.84
N LYS A 246 8.93 24.37 -25.23
CA LYS A 246 9.40 23.15 -25.88
C LYS A 246 8.47 21.98 -25.59
N ARG A 247 8.16 21.21 -26.61
CA ARG A 247 7.37 19.99 -26.51
C ARG A 247 8.27 18.78 -26.27
N TRP A 248 7.71 17.77 -25.61
CA TRP A 248 8.34 16.49 -25.40
C TRP A 248 8.05 15.54 -26.56
N ALA A 249 9.01 14.69 -26.86
CA ALA A 249 8.83 13.54 -27.72
C ALA A 249 9.43 12.31 -27.03
N LEU A 250 8.89 11.14 -27.33
CA LEU A 250 9.38 9.87 -26.82
C LEU A 250 10.21 9.18 -27.88
N LEU A 251 11.40 8.72 -27.49
CA LEU A 251 12.21 7.85 -28.31
C LEU A 251 11.52 6.50 -28.44
N ASP A 252 11.32 6.01 -29.66
CA ASP A 252 10.96 4.63 -29.92
C ASP A 252 12.24 3.77 -29.81
N PRO A 253 12.39 2.95 -28.79
CA PRO A 253 13.61 2.19 -28.58
C PRO A 253 13.78 1.02 -29.55
N ALA A 254 12.70 0.60 -30.21
CA ALA A 254 12.78 -0.50 -31.17
C ALA A 254 13.36 -0.06 -32.51
N SER A 255 13.11 1.20 -32.88
CA SER A 255 13.58 1.76 -34.14
C SER A 255 14.62 2.88 -33.97
N TYR A 256 14.89 3.29 -32.71
CA TYR A 256 15.67 4.51 -32.42
C TYR A 256 15.17 5.74 -33.17
N ARG A 257 13.86 5.82 -33.34
CA ARG A 257 13.18 6.92 -34.01
C ARG A 257 12.39 7.75 -33.03
N VAL A 258 12.24 9.01 -33.38
CA VAL A 258 11.42 9.95 -32.62
C VAL A 258 10.53 10.73 -33.57
N THR A 259 9.26 10.79 -33.30
CA THR A 259 8.34 11.66 -34.06
C THR A 259 8.41 13.08 -33.52
N CYS A 260 8.77 14.00 -34.35
CA CYS A 260 8.84 15.43 -34.00
C CYS A 260 7.45 15.94 -33.58
N PRO A 261 7.30 16.55 -32.39
CA PRO A 261 6.02 17.07 -31.91
C PRO A 261 5.55 18.33 -32.66
N TRP A 262 6.40 18.89 -33.49
CA TRP A 262 6.09 20.10 -34.26
C TRP A 262 5.65 19.82 -35.72
N CYS A 263 6.37 18.92 -36.40
CA CYS A 263 6.10 18.64 -37.81
C CYS A 263 5.60 17.23 -38.09
N SER A 264 5.49 16.39 -37.03
CA SER A 264 5.02 15.00 -37.10
C SER A 264 5.85 14.07 -38.00
N LYS A 265 7.07 14.48 -38.41
CA LYS A 265 8.00 13.64 -39.15
C LYS A 265 8.90 12.85 -38.20
N GLU A 266 9.29 11.65 -38.62
CA GLU A 266 10.22 10.81 -37.90
C GLU A 266 11.66 11.32 -38.03
N ASN A 267 12.42 11.23 -36.97
CA ASN A 267 13.84 11.54 -36.91
C ASN A 267 14.58 10.28 -36.43
N ASP A 268 15.67 9.92 -37.08
CA ASP A 268 16.53 8.83 -36.64
C ASP A 268 17.45 9.32 -35.52
N VAL A 269 17.45 8.61 -34.41
CA VAL A 269 18.32 8.92 -33.26
C VAL A 269 19.42 7.87 -33.20
N ILE A 270 20.53 8.14 -33.89
CA ILE A 270 21.60 7.16 -34.09
C ILE A 270 22.61 7.19 -32.93
N ASP A 271 22.85 8.35 -32.32
CA ASP A 271 23.80 8.52 -31.24
C ASP A 271 23.34 9.57 -30.25
N THR A 272 23.16 9.14 -28.99
CA THR A 272 22.85 10.04 -27.87
C THR A 272 24.02 10.16 -26.89
N SER A 273 25.17 9.55 -27.16
CA SER A 273 26.33 9.57 -26.27
C SER A 273 26.91 10.97 -26.09
N SER A 274 26.83 11.79 -27.14
CA SER A 274 27.30 13.17 -27.15
C SER A 274 26.33 14.16 -26.48
N HIS A 275 25.10 13.76 -26.18
CA HIS A 275 24.09 14.65 -25.60
C HIS A 275 24.08 14.59 -24.09
N LYS A 276 24.00 15.75 -23.44
CA LYS A 276 23.82 15.86 -21.99
C LYS A 276 22.47 15.27 -21.59
N LYS A 277 22.49 14.25 -20.73
CA LYS A 277 21.27 13.61 -20.18
C LYS A 277 20.88 14.28 -18.87
N GLU A 278 19.65 14.68 -18.75
CA GLU A 278 19.07 15.24 -17.51
C GLU A 278 18.03 14.30 -16.93
N LYS A 279 17.69 14.51 -15.65
CA LYS A 279 16.62 13.78 -14.97
C LYS A 279 15.50 14.74 -14.61
N LYS A 280 14.27 14.36 -14.91
CA LYS A 280 13.06 15.09 -14.52
C LYS A 280 12.04 14.12 -13.91
N LYS A 281 11.30 14.57 -12.90
CA LYS A 281 10.13 13.83 -12.41
C LYS A 281 8.93 14.20 -13.27
N VAL A 282 8.33 13.20 -13.92
CA VAL A 282 7.13 13.38 -14.75
C VAL A 282 5.95 12.71 -14.06
N PRO A 283 4.88 13.46 -13.73
CA PRO A 283 3.69 12.87 -13.13
C PRO A 283 3.08 11.79 -14.03
N LEU A 284 2.63 10.73 -13.43
CA LEU A 284 1.91 9.63 -14.06
C LEU A 284 0.67 9.35 -13.23
N THR A 285 -0.50 9.73 -13.75
CA THR A 285 -1.77 9.62 -13.04
C THR A 285 -2.63 8.53 -13.65
N VAL A 286 -3.13 7.62 -12.83
CA VAL A 286 -4.11 6.60 -13.23
C VAL A 286 -5.50 7.16 -12.99
N LEU A 287 -6.31 7.18 -14.03
CA LEU A 287 -7.63 7.80 -14.07
C LEU A 287 -8.72 6.75 -14.28
N LEU A 288 -9.88 7.02 -13.68
CA LEU A 288 -11.14 6.35 -13.93
C LEU A 288 -12.04 7.26 -14.78
N CYS A 289 -12.58 6.75 -15.87
CA CYS A 289 -13.61 7.47 -16.60
C CYS A 289 -14.97 7.29 -15.95
N PRO A 290 -15.67 8.38 -15.52
CA PRO A 290 -17.00 8.27 -14.91
C PRO A 290 -18.08 7.76 -15.87
N HIS A 291 -17.88 7.89 -17.17
CA HIS A 291 -18.86 7.52 -18.19
C HIS A 291 -18.84 6.04 -18.60
N CYS A 292 -17.64 5.49 -18.81
CA CYS A 292 -17.48 4.12 -19.29
C CYS A 292 -16.72 3.20 -18.33
N TRP A 293 -16.24 3.75 -17.22
CA TRP A 293 -15.46 3.03 -16.19
C TRP A 293 -14.14 2.42 -16.70
N SER A 294 -13.62 2.93 -17.83
CA SER A 294 -12.27 2.56 -18.27
C SER A 294 -11.23 3.14 -17.33
N VAL A 295 -10.19 2.35 -17.07
CA VAL A 295 -9.01 2.74 -16.30
C VAL A 295 -7.88 2.97 -17.29
N TRP A 296 -7.25 4.15 -17.22
CA TRP A 296 -6.20 4.53 -18.14
C TRP A 296 -5.17 5.45 -17.48
N GLN A 297 -4.04 5.68 -18.11
CA GLN A 297 -2.96 6.51 -17.57
C GLN A 297 -2.81 7.81 -18.35
N TYR A 298 -2.63 8.89 -17.60
CA TYR A 298 -2.22 10.19 -18.10
C TYR A 298 -0.78 10.48 -17.66
N ARG A 299 0.06 10.92 -18.57
CA ARG A 299 1.45 11.27 -18.29
C ARG A 299 1.64 12.77 -18.46
N GLY A 300 2.25 13.41 -17.48
CA GLY A 300 2.45 14.86 -17.40
C GLY A 300 1.55 15.52 -16.38
N THR A 301 1.56 16.83 -16.35
CA THR A 301 0.68 17.64 -15.50
C THR A 301 -0.76 17.47 -15.96
N LEU A 302 -1.61 17.08 -15.03
CA LEU A 302 -3.02 16.82 -15.33
C LEU A 302 -3.74 18.13 -15.62
N PRO A 303 -4.40 18.30 -16.79
CA PRO A 303 -5.22 19.47 -17.08
C PRO A 303 -6.54 19.41 -16.31
N GLU A 304 -7.29 20.51 -16.27
CA GLU A 304 -8.60 20.56 -15.61
C GLU A 304 -9.57 19.54 -16.22
N ASN A 305 -9.60 19.42 -17.54
CA ASN A 305 -10.43 18.44 -18.24
C ASN A 305 -9.58 17.50 -19.08
N VAL A 306 -10.01 16.24 -19.16
CA VAL A 306 -9.39 15.19 -19.96
C VAL A 306 -10.41 14.45 -20.81
N ASN A 307 -9.97 13.97 -21.99
CA ASN A 307 -10.78 13.13 -22.86
C ASN A 307 -10.48 11.66 -22.62
N CYS A 308 -11.51 10.87 -22.30
CA CYS A 308 -11.35 9.44 -22.13
C CYS A 308 -10.90 8.78 -23.44
N PRO A 309 -9.80 8.00 -23.46
CA PRO A 309 -9.34 7.34 -24.69
C PRO A 309 -10.31 6.29 -25.22
N ALA A 310 -11.14 5.69 -24.34
CA ALA A 310 -12.07 4.65 -24.72
C ALA A 310 -13.40 5.20 -25.26
N CYS A 311 -14.08 6.10 -24.53
CA CYS A 311 -15.42 6.60 -24.92
C CYS A 311 -15.39 8.02 -25.49
N LYS A 312 -14.23 8.67 -25.56
CA LYS A 312 -14.00 10.02 -26.09
C LYS A 312 -14.71 11.16 -25.35
N LYS A 313 -15.44 10.88 -24.27
CA LYS A 313 -16.11 11.89 -23.47
C LYS A 313 -15.12 12.65 -22.60
N GLU A 314 -15.33 13.97 -22.53
CA GLU A 314 -14.57 14.88 -21.66
C GLU A 314 -15.10 14.83 -20.22
N TYR A 315 -14.20 14.95 -19.24
CA TYR A 315 -14.55 15.08 -17.82
C TYR A 315 -13.41 15.72 -17.04
N ASP A 316 -13.73 16.31 -15.88
CA ASP A 316 -12.76 16.81 -14.91
C ASP A 316 -12.39 15.67 -13.94
N PRO A 317 -11.14 15.17 -13.97
CA PRO A 317 -10.70 14.08 -13.10
C PRO A 317 -10.59 14.48 -11.62
N GLY A 318 -10.49 15.77 -11.31
CA GLY A 318 -10.43 16.30 -9.95
C GLY A 318 -11.80 16.51 -9.31
N LYS A 319 -12.90 16.42 -10.08
CA LYS A 319 -14.26 16.66 -9.58
C LYS A 319 -15.13 15.41 -9.67
N GLY A 320 -15.33 14.76 -8.54
CA GLY A 320 -16.30 13.68 -8.39
C GLY A 320 -17.71 14.19 -8.12
N ASN A 321 -18.58 13.28 -7.66
CA ASN A 321 -19.95 13.61 -7.30
C ASN A 321 -20.16 13.85 -5.79
N ILE A 322 -19.08 14.07 -5.04
CA ILE A 322 -19.08 14.50 -3.64
C ILE A 322 -18.63 15.98 -3.61
N PRO A 323 -19.55 16.95 -3.78
CA PRO A 323 -19.20 18.37 -3.88
C PRO A 323 -18.69 18.96 -2.56
N SER A 324 -19.05 18.35 -1.44
CA SER A 324 -18.60 18.74 -0.10
C SER A 324 -18.65 17.54 0.85
N LYS A 325 -17.93 17.63 1.97
CA LYS A 325 -17.88 16.55 2.98
C LYS A 325 -19.29 16.15 3.44
N GLY A 326 -19.67 14.91 3.14
CA GLY A 326 -20.96 14.32 3.53
C GLY A 326 -22.12 14.57 2.58
N ASP A 327 -21.96 15.38 1.52
CA ASP A 327 -22.96 15.59 0.48
C ASP A 327 -22.66 14.75 -0.76
N PHE A 328 -23.68 14.40 -1.53
CA PHE A 328 -23.51 13.78 -2.84
C PHE A 328 -24.49 14.33 -3.86
N LEU A 329 -24.09 14.29 -5.12
CA LEU A 329 -24.90 14.65 -6.28
C LEU A 329 -25.29 13.38 -7.03
N CYS A 330 -26.57 13.17 -7.24
CA CYS A 330 -27.05 12.10 -8.09
C CYS A 330 -26.84 12.44 -9.57
N LEU A 331 -25.93 11.74 -10.23
CA LEU A 331 -25.62 11.96 -11.64
C LEU A 331 -26.79 11.60 -12.60
N SER A 332 -27.82 10.89 -12.12
CA SER A 332 -28.98 10.52 -12.91
C SER A 332 -30.09 11.55 -12.91
N CYS A 333 -30.32 12.25 -11.81
CA CYS A 333 -31.44 13.21 -11.67
C CYS A 333 -31.03 14.60 -11.18
N GLY A 334 -29.73 14.83 -10.92
CA GLY A 334 -29.20 16.12 -10.46
C GLY A 334 -29.52 16.46 -9.01
N SER A 335 -30.23 15.61 -8.26
CA SER A 335 -30.55 15.88 -6.85
C SER A 335 -29.29 15.86 -5.98
N LYS A 336 -29.17 16.87 -5.11
CA LYS A 336 -28.13 16.93 -4.07
C LYS A 336 -28.72 16.49 -2.72
N ASP A 337 -28.04 15.62 -1.99
CA ASP A 337 -28.44 15.19 -0.65
C ASP A 337 -27.22 14.77 0.20
N LYS A 338 -27.48 14.46 1.48
CA LYS A 338 -26.46 13.98 2.41
C LYS A 338 -26.31 12.46 2.36
N ILE A 339 -25.09 11.96 2.40
CA ILE A 339 -24.78 10.53 2.46
C ILE A 339 -25.46 9.89 3.68
N ILE A 340 -25.44 10.58 4.83
CA ILE A 340 -26.09 10.11 6.06
C ILE A 340 -27.61 9.95 5.91
N SER A 341 -28.25 10.76 5.07
CA SER A 341 -29.70 10.64 4.79
C SER A 341 -29.99 9.36 4.02
N SER A 342 -29.12 8.99 3.06
CA SER A 342 -29.22 7.73 2.33
C SER A 342 -29.02 6.51 3.25
N ILE A 343 -28.09 6.60 4.20
CA ILE A 343 -27.83 5.52 5.18
C ILE A 343 -29.07 5.34 6.08
N ARG A 344 -29.60 6.41 6.65
CA ARG A 344 -30.75 6.36 7.59
C ARG A 344 -32.02 5.79 6.98
N ARG A 345 -32.16 5.83 5.66
CA ARG A 345 -33.33 5.27 4.94
C ARG A 345 -33.21 3.74 4.76
N GLN A 346 -32.04 3.18 4.99
CA GLN A 346 -31.82 1.74 4.91
C GLN A 346 -32.09 1.07 6.28
N PRO A 347 -32.43 -0.23 6.30
CA PRO A 347 -32.47 -1.00 7.55
C PRO A 347 -31.15 -0.87 8.32
N LYS A 348 -31.22 -0.80 9.67
CA LYS A 348 -30.05 -0.56 10.54
C LYS A 348 -28.90 -1.57 10.39
N GLU A 349 -29.19 -2.76 9.87
CA GLU A 349 -28.20 -3.82 9.67
C GLU A 349 -27.59 -3.81 8.25
N ARG A 350 -28.10 -2.93 7.38
CA ARG A 350 -27.66 -2.89 5.99
C ARG A 350 -26.64 -1.78 5.77
N LEU A 351 -25.42 -2.18 5.44
CA LEU A 351 -24.37 -1.26 4.99
C LEU A 351 -24.69 -0.66 3.63
N LEU A 352 -24.08 0.48 3.32
CA LEU A 352 -24.09 1.01 1.95
C LEU A 352 -23.53 -0.04 0.99
N PRO A 353 -24.16 -0.23 -0.19
CA PRO A 353 -23.63 -1.10 -1.22
C PRO A 353 -22.20 -0.71 -1.57
N VAL A 354 -21.35 -1.70 -1.79
CA VAL A 354 -19.98 -1.51 -2.24
C VAL A 354 -19.74 -2.35 -3.49
N ARG A 355 -18.97 -1.81 -4.43
CA ARG A 355 -18.58 -2.56 -5.62
C ARG A 355 -17.13 -2.29 -6.00
N PRO A 356 -16.41 -3.31 -6.51
CA PRO A 356 -15.07 -3.10 -7.04
C PRO A 356 -15.15 -2.41 -8.40
N TYR A 357 -14.25 -1.46 -8.65
CA TYR A 357 -14.24 -0.72 -9.92
C TYR A 357 -12.91 -0.81 -10.68
N ALA A 358 -11.81 -0.97 -9.94
CA ALA A 358 -10.47 -1.08 -10.51
C ALA A 358 -9.62 -2.02 -9.65
N LEU A 359 -8.50 -2.46 -10.19
CA LEU A 359 -7.46 -3.16 -9.45
C LEU A 359 -6.06 -2.71 -9.86
N GLU A 360 -5.10 -2.80 -8.92
CA GLU A 360 -3.67 -2.84 -9.19
C GLU A 360 -3.23 -4.30 -9.15
N GLY A 361 -2.59 -4.75 -10.23
CA GLY A 361 -2.08 -6.11 -10.36
C GLY A 361 -0.57 -6.16 -10.55
N TYR A 362 -0.01 -7.35 -10.38
CA TYR A 362 1.39 -7.67 -10.62
C TYR A 362 1.48 -8.89 -11.52
N CYS A 363 2.19 -8.76 -12.63
CA CYS A 363 2.46 -9.86 -13.54
C CYS A 363 3.95 -10.23 -13.50
N PRO A 364 4.32 -11.40 -12.99
CA PRO A 364 5.71 -11.85 -12.95
C PRO A 364 6.34 -11.89 -14.34
N SER A 365 5.61 -12.38 -15.34
CA SER A 365 6.09 -12.46 -16.73
C SER A 365 6.40 -11.10 -17.35
N CYS A 366 5.68 -10.05 -16.93
CA CYS A 366 5.93 -8.67 -17.36
C CYS A 366 6.97 -7.95 -16.52
N ALA A 367 7.41 -8.50 -15.39
CA ALA A 367 8.41 -7.89 -14.53
C ALA A 367 9.79 -7.79 -15.20
N GLY A 368 10.12 -8.72 -16.10
CA GLY A 368 11.33 -8.67 -16.94
C GLY A 368 12.64 -8.79 -16.19
N VAL A 369 13.73 -8.73 -16.96
CA VAL A 369 15.12 -8.74 -16.47
C VAL A 369 15.75 -7.36 -16.68
N THR A 370 16.75 -7.01 -15.87
CA THR A 370 17.51 -5.79 -16.05
C THR A 370 18.66 -6.03 -17.03
N VAL A 371 18.72 -5.26 -18.10
CA VAL A 371 19.79 -5.26 -19.10
C VAL A 371 20.36 -3.85 -19.27
N GLU A 372 21.55 -3.74 -19.83
CA GLU A 372 22.12 -2.46 -20.22
C GLU A 372 21.73 -2.16 -21.66
N ASN A 373 21.21 -0.94 -21.90
CA ASN A 373 20.85 -0.50 -23.24
C ASN A 373 22.08 0.07 -23.98
N ILE A 374 21.90 0.41 -25.25
CA ILE A 374 23.00 0.99 -26.08
C ILE A 374 23.50 2.34 -25.56
N PHE A 375 22.77 2.98 -24.66
CA PHE A 375 23.17 4.24 -24.03
C PHE A 375 23.88 4.03 -22.69
N GLY A 376 24.20 2.78 -22.31
CA GLY A 376 24.81 2.43 -21.04
C GLY A 376 23.88 2.54 -19.82
N ASP A 377 22.56 2.64 -20.04
CA ASP A 377 21.59 2.71 -18.97
C ASP A 377 21.10 1.30 -18.61
N LYS A 378 21.01 1.01 -17.29
CA LYS A 378 20.36 -0.21 -16.80
C LYS A 378 18.86 -0.10 -16.95
N VAL A 379 18.29 -0.87 -17.85
CA VAL A 379 16.87 -0.89 -18.16
C VAL A 379 16.27 -2.27 -17.87
N ARG A 380 15.02 -2.30 -17.46
CA ARG A 380 14.31 -3.54 -17.24
C ARG A 380 13.58 -3.94 -18.51
N VAL A 381 14.02 -5.04 -19.11
CA VAL A 381 13.43 -5.60 -20.32
C VAL A 381 12.41 -6.64 -19.95
N LYS A 382 11.23 -6.59 -20.54
CA LYS A 382 10.17 -7.58 -20.35
C LYS A 382 10.45 -8.83 -21.19
N GLY A 383 10.14 -10.00 -20.65
CA GLY A 383 10.43 -11.28 -21.32
C GLY A 383 9.58 -11.54 -22.57
N LYS A 384 8.30 -11.21 -22.56
CA LYS A 384 7.40 -11.23 -23.74
C LYS A 384 6.46 -10.04 -23.63
N VAL A 385 6.49 -9.15 -24.60
CA VAL A 385 5.65 -7.98 -24.64
C VAL A 385 4.60 -8.13 -25.70
N SER A 386 3.33 -8.12 -25.30
CA SER A 386 2.27 -7.80 -26.21
C SER A 386 2.08 -6.29 -26.28
N HIS A 387 1.79 -5.77 -27.45
CA HIS A 387 1.61 -4.36 -27.72
C HIS A 387 0.44 -3.68 -26.96
N ALA A 388 -0.33 -4.45 -26.19
CA ALA A 388 -1.50 -3.97 -25.49
C ALA A 388 -1.22 -3.29 -24.14
N CYS A 389 0.03 -3.29 -23.65
CA CYS A 389 0.34 -2.71 -22.35
C CYS A 389 0.61 -1.21 -22.44
N ASN A 390 -0.45 -0.42 -22.56
CA ASN A 390 -0.36 1.05 -22.42
C ASN A 390 -0.06 1.49 -20.98
N ILE A 391 -0.03 0.55 -20.04
CA ILE A 391 0.22 0.79 -18.62
C ILE A 391 1.66 0.45 -18.33
N ARG A 392 2.54 1.43 -18.54
CA ARG A 392 3.96 1.30 -18.28
C ARG A 392 4.24 1.24 -16.81
N ASN A 393 4.48 0.04 -16.31
CA ASN A 393 5.03 -0.11 -15.00
C ASN A 393 6.25 -1.05 -15.07
N ASN A 394 7.40 -0.49 -14.78
CA ASN A 394 8.73 -1.11 -14.89
C ASN A 394 8.89 -2.38 -14.07
N ASN A 395 7.96 -2.63 -13.15
CA ASN A 395 8.04 -3.69 -12.15
C ASN A 395 6.96 -4.77 -12.32
N GLY A 396 6.36 -4.90 -13.51
CA GLY A 396 5.27 -5.84 -13.75
C GLY A 396 3.92 -5.43 -13.16
N LYS A 397 3.84 -4.29 -12.49
CA LYS A 397 2.60 -3.74 -11.94
C LYS A 397 1.76 -3.09 -13.02
N PHE A 398 0.45 -3.18 -12.90
CA PHE A 398 -0.50 -2.55 -13.81
C PHE A 398 -1.79 -2.16 -13.08
N PHE A 399 -2.55 -1.26 -13.70
CA PHE A 399 -3.91 -0.95 -13.28
C PHE A 399 -4.88 -1.33 -14.38
N LYS A 400 -6.02 -1.89 -14.02
CA LYS A 400 -7.10 -2.17 -14.96
C LYS A 400 -8.47 -2.01 -14.31
N ARG A 401 -9.50 -1.87 -15.15
CA ARG A 401 -10.88 -2.02 -14.73
C ARG A 401 -11.14 -3.46 -14.28
N ILE A 402 -12.05 -3.66 -13.34
CA ILE A 402 -12.56 -4.98 -12.97
C ILE A 402 -13.21 -5.63 -14.21
N SER A 403 -12.75 -6.81 -14.57
CA SER A 403 -13.29 -7.61 -15.67
C SER A 403 -14.35 -8.61 -15.16
N PRO A 404 -15.20 -9.17 -16.06
CA PRO A 404 -16.16 -10.21 -15.66
C PRO A 404 -15.52 -11.42 -14.95
N PRO A 405 -14.35 -11.95 -15.38
CA PRO A 405 -13.64 -13.00 -14.64
C PRO A 405 -13.22 -12.59 -13.23
N ASP A 406 -12.75 -11.34 -13.04
CA ASP A 406 -12.39 -10.83 -11.69
C ASP A 406 -13.60 -10.80 -10.77
N LEU A 407 -14.76 -10.34 -11.30
CA LEU A 407 -16.00 -10.27 -10.54
C LEU A 407 -16.52 -11.68 -10.20
N LYS A 408 -16.49 -12.61 -11.15
CA LYS A 408 -16.88 -14.00 -10.94
C LYS A 408 -16.07 -14.64 -9.82
N ARG A 409 -14.74 -14.48 -9.82
CA ARG A 409 -13.86 -15.00 -8.77
C ARG A 409 -14.17 -14.39 -7.40
N TYR A 410 -14.50 -13.10 -7.35
CA TYR A 410 -14.95 -12.48 -6.13
C TYR A 410 -16.27 -13.08 -5.60
N GLN A 411 -17.25 -13.29 -6.49
CA GLN A 411 -18.54 -13.90 -6.15
C GLN A 411 -18.41 -15.37 -5.70
N GLU A 412 -17.47 -16.11 -6.30
CA GLU A 412 -17.13 -17.48 -5.85
C GLU A 412 -16.56 -17.47 -4.43
N ALA A 413 -15.69 -16.51 -4.11
CA ALA A 413 -15.17 -16.36 -2.74
C ALA A 413 -16.27 -15.91 -1.76
N GLU A 414 -17.20 -15.06 -2.18
CA GLU A 414 -18.36 -14.64 -1.38
C GLU A 414 -19.28 -15.82 -1.08
N LYS A 415 -19.59 -16.62 -2.09
CA LYS A 415 -20.40 -17.84 -1.92
C LYS A 415 -19.74 -18.83 -0.96
N ARG A 416 -18.45 -19.10 -1.14
CA ARG A 416 -17.69 -19.97 -0.24
C ARG A 416 -17.66 -19.46 1.20
N TRP A 417 -17.50 -18.14 1.39
CA TRP A 417 -17.56 -17.54 2.70
C TRP A 417 -18.90 -17.85 3.40
N GLU A 418 -20.02 -17.67 2.70
CA GLU A 418 -21.34 -17.96 3.26
C GLU A 418 -21.52 -19.45 3.62
N GLU A 419 -20.93 -20.36 2.84
CA GLU A 419 -20.97 -21.79 3.08
C GLU A 419 -20.05 -22.24 4.24
N GLU A 420 -18.89 -21.62 4.40
CA GLU A 420 -17.85 -22.08 5.33
C GLU A 420 -17.76 -21.26 6.64
N LYS A 421 -18.36 -20.07 6.72
CA LYS A 421 -18.17 -19.11 7.82
C LYS A 421 -18.43 -19.67 9.22
N GLU A 422 -19.35 -20.62 9.37
CA GLU A 422 -19.65 -21.21 10.69
C GLU A 422 -18.53 -22.15 11.20
N THR A 423 -17.67 -22.62 10.30
CA THR A 423 -16.53 -23.51 10.65
C THR A 423 -15.21 -22.75 10.73
N LEU A 424 -15.21 -21.47 10.42
CA LEU A 424 -14.03 -20.62 10.37
C LEU A 424 -14.01 -19.61 11.53
N PRO A 425 -12.83 -19.29 12.08
CA PRO A 425 -12.69 -18.27 13.12
C PRO A 425 -12.79 -16.86 12.51
N TYR A 426 -13.72 -16.02 13.01
CA TYR A 426 -13.80 -14.61 12.66
C TYR A 426 -14.43 -13.78 13.79
N PRO A 427 -14.26 -12.45 13.85
CA PRO A 427 -14.78 -11.63 14.93
C PRO A 427 -16.31 -11.50 14.85
N LYS A 428 -17.03 -12.29 15.66
CA LYS A 428 -18.51 -12.30 15.76
C LYS A 428 -19.05 -11.25 16.74
N SER A 429 -18.19 -10.60 17.51
CA SER A 429 -18.59 -9.66 18.55
C SER A 429 -19.14 -8.36 17.97
N GLU A 430 -20.09 -7.77 18.68
CA GLU A 430 -20.64 -6.44 18.38
C GLU A 430 -19.61 -5.33 18.63
N ILE A 431 -19.74 -4.24 17.88
CA ILE A 431 -18.97 -3.03 18.12
C ILE A 431 -19.54 -2.33 19.33
N PRO A 432 -18.78 -2.12 20.42
CA PRO A 432 -19.29 -1.50 21.63
C PRO A 432 -19.69 -0.04 21.36
N ILE A 433 -20.80 0.37 21.97
CA ILE A 433 -21.30 1.74 21.87
C ILE A 433 -20.44 2.64 22.76
N GLY A 434 -19.63 3.46 22.14
CA GLY A 434 -18.84 4.52 22.77
C GLY A 434 -18.96 5.82 21.99
N GLU A 435 -18.45 6.90 22.52
CA GLU A 435 -18.56 8.22 21.90
C GLU A 435 -18.08 8.23 20.43
N LYS A 436 -16.91 7.66 20.16
CA LYS A 436 -16.32 7.60 18.81
C LYS A 436 -17.02 6.58 17.91
N THR A 437 -17.40 5.43 18.44
CA THR A 437 -18.06 4.38 17.64
C THR A 437 -19.49 4.76 17.28
N LYS A 438 -20.21 5.44 18.18
CA LYS A 438 -21.59 5.91 17.95
C LYS A 438 -21.70 6.86 16.77
N SER A 439 -20.82 7.86 16.69
CA SER A 439 -20.82 8.85 15.61
C SER A 439 -20.14 8.37 14.33
N GLY A 440 -19.18 7.45 14.44
CA GLY A 440 -18.41 6.89 13.34
C GLY A 440 -19.04 5.62 12.75
N LEU A 441 -18.77 4.49 13.35
CA LEU A 441 -19.14 3.18 12.80
C LEU A 441 -20.64 2.91 12.86
N ILE A 442 -21.25 3.06 14.04
CA ILE A 442 -22.67 2.71 14.27
C ILE A 442 -23.61 3.62 13.47
N ALA A 443 -23.29 4.92 13.36
CA ALA A 443 -24.04 5.83 12.50
C ALA A 443 -24.02 5.45 11.02
N HIS A 444 -23.04 4.67 10.61
CA HIS A 444 -22.89 4.10 9.28
C HIS A 444 -23.32 2.63 9.18
N HIS A 445 -24.08 2.13 10.15
CA HIS A 445 -24.64 0.79 10.25
C HIS A 445 -23.61 -0.36 10.40
N TYR A 446 -22.37 -0.06 10.82
CA TYR A 446 -21.43 -1.09 11.23
C TYR A 446 -21.76 -1.51 12.66
N LEU A 447 -22.30 -2.71 12.83
CA LEU A 447 -22.71 -3.26 14.11
C LEU A 447 -21.72 -4.31 14.66
N TYR A 448 -21.04 -5.02 13.77
CA TYR A 448 -20.11 -6.11 14.08
C TYR A 448 -18.73 -5.82 13.50
N TRP A 449 -17.68 -6.29 14.18
CA TRP A 449 -16.31 -6.09 13.73
C TRP A 449 -16.00 -6.74 12.37
N HIS A 450 -16.57 -7.90 12.08
CA HIS A 450 -16.38 -8.56 10.77
C HIS A 450 -16.91 -7.75 9.58
N GLN A 451 -17.84 -6.85 9.80
CA GLN A 451 -18.37 -5.98 8.73
C GLN A 451 -17.33 -4.97 8.18
N MET A 452 -16.17 -4.85 8.86
CA MET A 452 -15.04 -4.07 8.34
C MET A 452 -14.29 -4.75 7.19
N PHE A 453 -14.65 -5.99 6.88
CA PHE A 453 -14.02 -6.81 5.83
C PHE A 453 -15.05 -7.19 4.77
N ASN A 454 -14.58 -7.40 3.54
CA ASN A 454 -15.42 -8.02 2.53
C ASN A 454 -15.36 -9.56 2.62
N PRO A 455 -16.33 -10.30 2.02
CA PRO A 455 -16.39 -11.76 2.12
C PRO A 455 -15.11 -12.48 1.69
N ARG A 456 -14.42 -12.02 0.63
CA ARG A 456 -13.15 -12.61 0.21
C ARG A 456 -12.04 -12.42 1.23
N GLN A 457 -11.98 -11.25 1.86
CA GLN A 457 -11.02 -10.99 2.95
C GLN A 457 -11.33 -11.88 4.16
N LEU A 458 -12.60 -11.99 4.55
CA LEU A 458 -13.02 -12.88 5.65
C LEU A 458 -12.65 -14.34 5.35
N LEU A 459 -12.99 -14.86 4.18
CA LEU A 459 -12.64 -16.21 3.78
C LEU A 459 -11.14 -16.47 3.90
N CYS A 460 -10.32 -15.62 3.27
CA CYS A 460 -8.88 -15.84 3.23
C CYS A 460 -8.21 -15.65 4.60
N LEU A 461 -8.57 -14.61 5.36
CA LEU A 461 -8.01 -14.35 6.68
C LEU A 461 -8.44 -15.42 7.69
N SER A 462 -9.70 -15.85 7.66
CA SER A 462 -10.19 -16.89 8.56
C SER A 462 -9.57 -18.26 8.24
N THR A 463 -9.39 -18.59 6.97
CA THR A 463 -8.69 -19.82 6.56
C THR A 463 -7.23 -19.80 7.01
N LEU A 464 -6.55 -18.67 6.86
CA LEU A 464 -5.17 -18.50 7.35
C LEU A 464 -5.09 -18.61 8.87
N LEU A 465 -6.00 -17.94 9.59
CA LEU A 465 -6.04 -18.00 11.07
C LEU A 465 -6.28 -19.42 11.58
N LYS A 466 -7.21 -20.16 10.97
CA LYS A 466 -7.46 -21.56 11.30
C LYS A 466 -6.20 -22.42 11.10
N ALA A 467 -5.49 -22.23 10.00
CA ALA A 467 -4.26 -22.96 9.73
C ALA A 467 -3.13 -22.61 10.70
N ILE A 468 -3.03 -21.36 11.16
CA ILE A 468 -2.08 -20.95 12.21
C ILE A 468 -2.47 -21.59 13.54
N ASP A 469 -3.76 -21.67 13.85
CA ASP A 469 -4.24 -22.25 15.10
C ASP A 469 -3.91 -23.75 15.26
N GLU A 470 -3.70 -24.43 14.14
CA GLU A 470 -3.29 -25.84 14.09
C GLU A 470 -1.76 -26.05 14.20
N GLU A 471 -0.93 -24.99 14.38
CA GLU A 471 0.49 -25.16 14.69
C GLU A 471 0.65 -25.72 16.10
N GLY A 472 1.45 -26.80 16.21
CA GLY A 472 1.60 -27.55 17.48
C GLY A 472 2.54 -26.90 18.48
N ASP A 473 3.52 -26.13 18.01
CA ASP A 473 4.43 -25.39 18.89
C ASP A 473 3.83 -24.03 19.24
N GLN A 474 3.64 -23.78 20.53
CA GLN A 474 2.97 -22.56 21.02
C GLN A 474 3.75 -21.28 20.71
N VAL A 475 5.09 -21.32 20.79
CA VAL A 475 5.94 -20.15 20.51
C VAL A 475 5.88 -19.81 19.02
N LEU A 476 6.04 -20.82 18.15
CA LEU A 476 5.95 -20.64 16.71
C LEU A 476 4.56 -20.19 16.27
N LYS A 477 3.50 -20.75 16.88
CA LYS A 477 2.11 -20.31 16.66
C LYS A 477 1.92 -18.83 17.00
N GLU A 478 2.40 -18.36 18.14
CA GLU A 478 2.30 -16.97 18.56
C GLU A 478 3.09 -16.03 17.64
N MET A 479 4.26 -16.46 17.15
CA MET A 479 5.04 -15.70 16.16
C MET A 479 4.30 -15.57 14.82
N LEU A 480 3.71 -16.65 14.31
CA LEU A 480 2.88 -16.63 13.10
C LEU A 480 1.64 -15.75 13.29
N LEU A 481 1.02 -15.80 14.48
CA LEU A 481 -0.13 -14.98 14.82
C LEU A 481 0.22 -13.48 14.88
N SER A 482 1.43 -13.13 15.36
CA SER A 482 1.92 -11.74 15.31
C SER A 482 2.03 -11.22 13.86
N GLY A 483 2.53 -12.05 12.95
CA GLY A 483 2.55 -11.73 11.51
C GLY A 483 1.14 -11.59 10.91
N PHE A 484 0.20 -12.43 11.35
CA PHE A 484 -1.20 -12.37 10.96
C PHE A 484 -1.85 -11.02 11.33
N TYR A 485 -1.59 -10.48 12.52
CA TYR A 485 -2.13 -9.18 12.93
C TYR A 485 -1.70 -8.04 12.01
N SER A 486 -0.44 -8.03 11.58
CA SER A 486 0.03 -7.05 10.59
C SER A 486 -0.70 -7.18 9.25
N THR A 487 -1.05 -8.42 8.87
CA THR A 487 -1.84 -8.71 7.66
C THR A 487 -3.26 -8.15 7.79
N VAL A 488 -3.92 -8.34 8.93
CA VAL A 488 -5.28 -7.84 9.21
C VAL A 488 -5.33 -6.31 9.17
N GLU A 489 -4.30 -5.63 9.70
CA GLU A 489 -4.20 -4.16 9.66
C GLU A 489 -4.31 -3.63 8.23
N SER A 490 -3.71 -4.33 7.27
CA SER A 490 -3.61 -3.89 5.87
C SER A 490 -4.69 -4.47 4.95
N ASN A 491 -5.43 -5.49 5.38
CA ASN A 491 -6.41 -6.23 4.59
C ASN A 491 -7.85 -6.06 5.12
N ASN A 492 -8.36 -4.85 5.08
CA ASN A 492 -9.75 -4.53 5.44
C ASN A 492 -10.31 -3.41 4.57
N MET A 493 -11.63 -3.17 4.63
CA MET A 493 -12.32 -2.18 3.81
C MET A 493 -12.12 -0.72 4.26
N PHE A 494 -11.40 -0.49 5.36
CA PHE A 494 -11.05 0.84 5.87
C PHE A 494 -9.65 1.29 5.47
N CYS A 495 -8.87 0.41 4.84
CA CYS A 495 -7.57 0.77 4.29
C CYS A 495 -7.73 1.83 3.21
N ARG A 496 -6.87 2.85 3.27
CA ARG A 496 -6.80 3.88 2.23
C ARG A 496 -5.64 3.60 1.29
N TYR A 497 -5.82 3.97 0.05
CA TYR A 497 -4.74 4.04 -0.91
C TYR A 497 -4.31 5.49 -1.06
N THR A 498 -3.06 5.81 -0.72
CA THR A 498 -2.56 7.18 -0.85
C THR A 498 -2.20 7.49 -2.29
N ILE A 499 -2.84 8.48 -2.86
CA ILE A 499 -2.56 8.97 -4.22
C ILE A 499 -1.19 9.65 -4.25
N SER A 500 -0.87 10.46 -3.24
CA SER A 500 0.42 11.16 -3.08
C SER A 500 1.31 10.44 -2.06
N GLY A 501 2.62 10.29 -2.33
CA GLY A 501 3.58 9.75 -1.37
C GLY A 501 3.96 8.29 -1.53
N GLY A 502 3.81 7.71 -2.71
CA GLY A 502 4.38 6.41 -3.05
C GLY A 502 3.40 5.27 -3.32
N ASN A 503 2.12 5.57 -3.48
CA ASN A 503 1.08 4.58 -3.79
C ASN A 503 1.15 3.35 -2.88
N LYS A 504 0.95 3.58 -1.60
CA LYS A 504 0.92 2.52 -0.58
C LYS A 504 -0.47 2.45 0.03
N SER A 505 -0.96 1.26 0.32
CA SER A 505 -2.09 1.13 1.22
C SER A 505 -1.66 1.63 2.60
N GLN A 506 -2.50 2.43 3.22
CA GLN A 506 -2.37 2.77 4.62
C GLN A 506 -3.27 1.83 5.40
N GLY A 507 -2.72 1.13 6.39
CA GLY A 507 -3.49 0.30 7.30
C GLY A 507 -4.56 1.12 8.02
N ILE A 508 -5.56 0.44 8.57
CA ILE A 508 -6.69 1.05 9.27
C ILE A 508 -6.25 2.04 10.36
N PHE A 509 -5.12 1.77 11.00
CA PHE A 509 -4.56 2.59 12.07
C PHE A 509 -3.68 3.76 11.60
N SER A 510 -3.55 3.99 10.31
CA SER A 510 -2.83 5.15 9.78
C SER A 510 -3.61 6.46 9.88
N ARG A 511 -4.84 6.42 10.37
CA ARG A 511 -5.68 7.60 10.62
C ARG A 511 -5.41 8.10 12.03
N HIS A 512 -4.71 9.22 12.13
CA HIS A 512 -4.53 9.98 13.37
C HIS A 512 -5.43 11.23 13.43
N ASP A 513 -6.54 11.25 12.67
CA ASP A 513 -7.46 12.41 12.65
C ASP A 513 -8.76 12.08 13.39
#